data_91aea92a0a60bb8c3373c72bdc6f610b
#
_entry.id   91aea92a0a60bb8c3373c72bdc6f610b
#
_cell.length_a   1.000
_cell.length_b   1.000
_cell.length_c   1.000
_cell.angle_alpha   90.00
_cell.angle_beta   90.00
_cell.angle_gamma   90.00
#
_symmetry.space_group_name_H-M   'P 1'
#
loop_
_entity.id
_entity.type
_entity.pdbx_description
1 polymer ?
#
loop_
_entity_poly.entity_id
_entity_poly.type
_entity_poly.pdbx_seq_one_letter_code
_entity_poly.pdbx_strand_id
1 'polypeptide(L)'
;AVAQVELKTRTEEEELGICVDVEGGRIKSQSVVACPVGANFSVRNIFFNIPARRKFLKSNQTEMGSIMSEFERLALANPSVAFKLYNNNSLLIDLPAGNFRQRIKALFGSKLDEQLMSIEVKTELVSIKGFVGSPNSSKKKCHQFFFVNGRYMRHNYFAKAIQTAFERLIPENEQIPYFVALEVDPSRIDVNIHPTKTEIKFQDEGAIWHVVLACVREALGKYAAVPLIEFDTNNKPVMPVFEPIDKAQVPSPPQVHINQNFNPFNKERSHQNTRQVESNWERDLDRLFQPRRSELSALTEEQSTLLAKSPSLEGFDVDDLSDKYMQLLGRFILLPVKSGLMLVEQHRADVRILYDYYLRQIKNQAGPSQGILFPQT
;
A
#
# COMPACT_ATOMS: atom_id res chain seq x y z
N ALA A 1 28.56 28.13 17.39
CA ALA A 1 29.50 27.76 18.49
C ALA A 1 30.50 26.67 18.06
N VAL A 2 30.13 25.75 17.14
CA VAL A 2 30.95 24.57 16.80
C VAL A 2 31.47 24.57 15.34
N ALA A 3 31.26 25.65 14.61
CA ALA A 3 31.64 25.77 13.21
C ALA A 3 32.10 27.20 12.89
N GLN A 4 32.66 27.39 11.72
CA GLN A 4 32.85 28.68 11.08
C GLN A 4 31.64 28.98 10.20
N VAL A 5 30.98 30.11 10.40
CA VAL A 5 29.74 30.50 9.73
C VAL A 5 29.95 31.86 9.07
N GLU A 6 29.69 31.91 7.79
CA GLU A 6 29.60 33.16 7.01
C GLU A 6 28.12 33.38 6.62
N LEU A 7 27.56 34.51 6.98
CA LEU A 7 26.23 34.94 6.60
C LEU A 7 26.34 36.16 5.67
N LYS A 8 25.77 36.05 4.47
CA LYS A 8 25.57 37.17 3.56
C LYS A 8 24.07 37.38 3.41
N THR A 9 23.61 38.57 3.70
CA THR A 9 22.19 38.90 3.62
C THR A 9 21.95 40.29 3.09
N ARG A 10 20.88 40.45 2.31
CA ARG A 10 20.38 41.71 1.78
C ARG A 10 18.87 41.70 1.69
N THR A 11 18.24 42.79 2.07
CA THR A 11 16.82 43.04 1.82
C THR A 11 16.59 43.64 0.43
N GLU A 12 15.32 43.66 -0.04
CA GLU A 12 15.00 44.30 -1.34
C GLU A 12 15.18 45.82 -1.33
N GLU A 13 15.07 46.45 -0.15
CA GLU A 13 15.12 47.89 0.06
C GLU A 13 16.57 48.42 0.06
N GLU A 14 17.57 47.56 0.26
CA GLU A 14 18.97 47.94 0.42
C GLU A 14 19.76 47.63 -0.85
N GLU A 15 20.64 48.53 -1.27
CA GLU A 15 21.53 48.34 -2.43
C GLU A 15 22.68 47.37 -2.11
N LEU A 16 23.20 47.44 -0.90
CA LEU A 16 24.32 46.63 -0.43
C LEU A 16 23.86 45.73 0.72
N GLY A 17 24.40 44.52 0.77
CA GLY A 17 24.18 43.60 1.84
C GLY A 17 25.26 43.62 2.93
N ILE A 18 25.06 42.85 3.96
CA ILE A 18 25.96 42.66 5.08
C ILE A 18 26.51 41.25 5.07
N CYS A 19 27.84 41.14 5.22
CA CYS A 19 28.52 39.88 5.47
C CYS A 19 28.97 39.85 6.93
N VAL A 20 28.59 38.78 7.64
CA VAL A 20 28.96 38.54 9.05
C VAL A 20 29.69 37.20 9.13
N ASP A 21 30.92 37.24 9.63
CA ASP A 21 31.73 36.04 9.90
C ASP A 21 31.69 35.71 11.40
N VAL A 22 31.33 34.48 11.71
CA VAL A 22 31.27 33.97 13.08
C VAL A 22 32.12 32.74 13.22
N GLU A 23 33.02 32.72 14.19
CA GLU A 23 33.89 31.59 14.48
C GLU A 23 33.80 31.17 15.94
N GLY A 24 33.44 29.91 16.19
CA GLY A 24 33.33 29.38 17.56
C GLY A 24 32.30 30.12 18.44
N GLY A 25 31.34 30.82 17.88
CA GLY A 25 30.31 31.59 18.59
C GLY A 25 30.71 33.06 18.84
N ARG A 26 31.82 33.54 18.29
CA ARG A 26 32.22 34.94 18.37
C ARG A 26 32.20 35.58 16.96
N ILE A 27 31.67 36.79 16.87
CA ILE A 27 31.69 37.57 15.64
C ILE A 27 33.15 37.97 15.40
N LYS A 28 33.69 37.61 14.23
CA LYS A 28 35.06 37.86 13.80
C LYS A 28 35.13 39.13 12.97
N SER A 29 34.22 39.26 12.05
CA SER A 29 34.13 40.45 11.19
C SER A 29 32.71 40.73 10.77
N GLN A 30 32.48 42.00 10.44
CA GLN A 30 31.27 42.47 9.80
C GLN A 30 31.65 43.46 8.71
N SER A 31 31.21 43.24 7.49
CA SER A 31 31.56 44.08 6.34
C SER A 31 30.36 44.24 5.40
N VAL A 32 30.35 45.32 4.66
CA VAL A 32 29.36 45.57 3.63
C VAL A 32 29.83 44.86 2.32
N VAL A 33 28.89 44.17 1.66
CA VAL A 33 29.19 43.32 0.49
C VAL A 33 28.05 43.38 -0.53
N ALA A 34 28.41 43.34 -1.81
CA ALA A 34 27.42 43.15 -2.85
C ALA A 34 26.95 41.67 -2.85
N CYS A 35 25.68 41.42 -2.62
CA CYS A 35 25.09 40.09 -2.67
C CYS A 35 23.66 40.14 -3.20
N PRO A 36 23.10 39.03 -3.72
CA PRO A 36 21.71 38.97 -4.13
C PRO A 36 20.78 39.13 -2.93
N VAL A 37 19.52 39.52 -3.18
CA VAL A 37 18.46 39.60 -2.17
C VAL A 37 18.25 38.22 -1.55
N GLY A 38 18.12 38.18 -0.21
CA GLY A 38 17.93 36.95 0.58
C GLY A 38 19.03 36.73 1.60
N ALA A 39 19.17 35.50 2.10
CA ALA A 39 20.16 35.11 3.08
C ALA A 39 20.95 33.91 2.58
N ASN A 40 22.27 33.99 2.62
CA ASN A 40 23.19 32.92 2.28
C ASN A 40 24.01 32.53 3.50
N PHE A 41 23.86 31.30 3.98
CA PHE A 41 24.61 30.76 5.10
C PHE A 41 25.64 29.75 4.59
N SER A 42 26.93 30.03 4.83
CA SER A 42 28.01 29.07 4.62
C SER A 42 28.50 28.53 5.97
N VAL A 43 28.35 27.26 6.19
CA VAL A 43 28.80 26.59 7.42
C VAL A 43 29.98 25.69 7.04
N ARG A 44 31.17 26.00 7.61
CA ARG A 44 32.41 25.31 7.30
C ARG A 44 33.08 24.76 8.55
N ASN A 45 33.92 23.74 8.38
CA ASN A 45 34.75 23.18 9.44
C ASN A 45 33.97 22.82 10.71
N ILE A 46 32.84 22.10 10.53
CA ILE A 46 32.02 21.66 11.67
C ILE A 46 32.86 20.88 12.69
N PHE A 47 32.68 21.18 13.97
CA PHE A 47 33.43 20.62 15.10
C PHE A 47 34.95 20.91 15.07
N PHE A 48 35.40 22.00 14.41
CA PHE A 48 36.82 22.35 14.36
C PHE A 48 37.42 22.54 15.76
N ASN A 49 36.65 23.08 16.70
CA ASN A 49 37.03 23.35 18.07
C ASN A 49 36.69 22.21 19.08
N ILE A 50 36.10 21.11 18.60
CA ILE A 50 35.75 19.95 19.43
C ILE A 50 36.24 18.66 18.73
N PRO A 51 37.54 18.33 18.86
CA PRO A 51 38.15 17.19 18.16
C PRO A 51 37.46 15.86 18.45
N ALA A 52 36.96 15.66 19.67
CA ALA A 52 36.22 14.47 20.05
C ALA A 52 34.97 14.28 19.19
N ARG A 53 34.12 15.32 19.03
CA ARG A 53 32.93 15.25 18.18
C ARG A 53 33.26 15.05 16.70
N ARG A 54 34.37 15.64 16.24
CA ARG A 54 34.83 15.46 14.86
C ARG A 54 35.18 14.00 14.56
N LYS A 55 35.75 13.27 15.50
CA LYS A 55 36.06 11.83 15.39
C LYS A 55 34.80 10.95 15.34
N PHE A 56 33.67 11.41 15.85
CA PHE A 56 32.40 10.68 15.81
C PHE A 56 31.61 10.90 14.52
N LEU A 57 32.04 11.78 13.61
CA LEU A 57 31.43 11.88 12.28
C LEU A 57 31.61 10.55 11.54
N LYS A 58 30.50 10.08 10.98
CA LYS A 58 30.45 8.84 10.21
C LYS A 58 31.01 9.04 8.80
N SER A 59 30.91 8.00 7.96
CA SER A 59 31.29 8.14 6.56
C SER A 59 30.40 9.18 5.84
N ASN A 60 30.94 9.83 4.83
CA ASN A 60 30.20 10.81 4.05
C ASN A 60 28.86 10.28 3.51
N GLN A 61 28.81 8.99 3.13
CA GLN A 61 27.59 8.34 2.67
C GLN A 61 26.55 8.23 3.78
N THR A 62 26.96 7.90 5.01
CA THR A 62 26.05 7.79 6.16
C THR A 62 25.54 9.17 6.58
N GLU A 63 26.41 10.18 6.60
CA GLU A 63 26.01 11.56 6.90
C GLU A 63 25.08 12.12 5.83
N MET A 64 25.32 11.80 4.55
CA MET A 64 24.43 12.19 3.47
C MET A 64 23.04 11.58 3.61
N GLY A 65 22.95 10.31 4.06
CA GLY A 65 21.66 9.67 4.37
C GLY A 65 20.91 10.40 5.49
N SER A 66 21.62 10.90 6.51
CA SER A 66 21.01 11.69 7.59
C SER A 66 20.54 13.07 7.07
N ILE A 67 21.34 13.72 6.22
CA ILE A 67 20.97 14.99 5.58
C ILE A 67 19.72 14.82 4.72
N MET A 68 19.67 13.76 3.91
CA MET A 68 18.49 13.44 3.09
C MET A 68 17.23 13.27 3.95
N SER A 69 17.32 12.56 5.06
CA SER A 69 16.18 12.36 5.95
C SER A 69 15.68 13.67 6.55
N GLU A 70 16.56 14.57 6.95
CA GLU A 70 16.16 15.90 7.45
C GLU A 70 15.61 16.80 6.33
N PHE A 71 16.21 16.73 5.13
CA PHE A 71 15.71 17.43 3.96
C PHE A 71 14.28 16.99 3.56
N GLU A 72 14.01 15.68 3.55
CA GLU A 72 12.68 15.12 3.29
C GLU A 72 11.65 15.64 4.29
N ARG A 73 11.99 15.65 5.59
CA ARG A 73 11.11 16.17 6.65
C ARG A 73 10.80 17.65 6.47
N LEU A 74 11.83 18.45 6.17
CA LEU A 74 11.69 19.90 5.96
C LEU A 74 10.85 20.19 4.71
N ALA A 75 11.14 19.51 3.61
CA ALA A 75 10.45 19.70 2.33
C ALA A 75 8.98 19.28 2.39
N LEU A 76 8.67 18.20 3.12
CA LEU A 76 7.29 17.75 3.36
C LEU A 76 6.51 18.72 4.26
N ALA A 77 7.16 19.27 5.29
CA ALA A 77 6.52 20.23 6.19
C ALA A 77 6.17 21.56 5.49
N ASN A 78 6.90 21.91 4.41
CA ASN A 78 6.76 23.19 3.72
C ASN A 78 6.55 22.99 2.21
N PRO A 79 5.43 22.41 1.76
CA PRO A 79 5.21 22.09 0.35
C PRO A 79 5.10 23.33 -0.54
N SER A 80 4.69 24.48 0.00
CA SER A 80 4.58 25.77 -0.72
C SER A 80 5.93 26.44 -1.04
N VAL A 81 7.02 25.97 -0.45
CA VAL A 81 8.37 26.50 -0.67
C VAL A 81 9.11 25.63 -1.70
N ALA A 82 9.80 26.24 -2.66
CA ALA A 82 10.67 25.51 -3.58
C ALA A 82 11.99 25.14 -2.89
N PHE A 83 12.47 23.92 -3.12
CA PHE A 83 13.73 23.42 -2.55
C PHE A 83 14.63 22.84 -3.63
N LYS A 84 15.92 23.13 -3.54
CA LYS A 84 16.96 22.50 -4.35
C LYS A 84 18.07 21.97 -3.45
N LEU A 85 18.47 20.72 -3.65
CA LEU A 85 19.57 20.10 -2.93
C LEU A 85 20.69 19.77 -3.90
N TYR A 86 21.87 20.27 -3.60
CA TYR A 86 23.10 20.00 -4.35
C TYR A 86 24.10 19.19 -3.53
N ASN A 87 24.84 18.33 -4.18
CA ASN A 87 25.99 17.63 -3.61
C ASN A 87 27.18 17.76 -4.56
N ASN A 88 28.28 18.38 -4.09
CA ASN A 88 29.46 18.63 -4.90
C ASN A 88 29.14 19.26 -6.29
N ASN A 89 28.33 20.31 -6.31
CA ASN A 89 27.85 21.02 -7.50
C ASN A 89 26.86 20.22 -8.39
N SER A 90 26.57 18.96 -8.10
CA SER A 90 25.55 18.20 -8.80
C SER A 90 24.18 18.42 -8.13
N LEU A 91 23.18 18.78 -8.93
CA LEU A 91 21.81 18.89 -8.48
C LEU A 91 21.26 17.47 -8.19
N LEU A 92 20.95 17.18 -6.94
CA LEU A 92 20.36 15.90 -6.54
C LEU A 92 18.84 15.92 -6.57
N ILE A 93 18.24 17.00 -6.07
CA ILE A 93 16.80 17.14 -5.94
C ILE A 93 16.40 18.55 -6.33
N ASP A 94 15.37 18.68 -7.15
CA ASP A 94 14.69 19.93 -7.49
C ASP A 94 13.20 19.78 -7.20
N LEU A 95 12.69 20.52 -6.23
CA LEU A 95 11.32 20.48 -5.77
C LEU A 95 10.67 21.84 -5.99
N PRO A 96 9.79 22.00 -6.97
CA PRO A 96 9.03 23.24 -7.13
C PRO A 96 8.05 23.43 -5.98
N ALA A 97 7.59 24.64 -5.76
CA ALA A 97 6.47 24.92 -4.86
C ALA A 97 5.21 24.20 -5.37
N GLY A 98 4.40 23.66 -4.46
CA GLY A 98 3.22 22.92 -4.82
C GLY A 98 2.39 22.53 -3.60
N ASN A 99 1.47 21.58 -3.79
CA ASN A 99 0.68 21.03 -2.70
C ASN A 99 1.36 19.81 -2.05
N PHE A 100 0.81 19.36 -0.94
CA PHE A 100 1.40 18.26 -0.16
C PHE A 100 1.52 16.95 -0.96
N ARG A 101 0.51 16.61 -1.78
CA ARG A 101 0.54 15.40 -2.63
C ARG A 101 1.61 15.50 -3.73
N GLN A 102 1.70 16.65 -4.38
CA GLN A 102 2.73 16.88 -5.40
C GLN A 102 4.14 16.78 -4.80
N ARG A 103 4.32 17.28 -3.57
CA ARG A 103 5.57 17.16 -2.83
C ARG A 103 5.94 15.72 -2.52
N ILE A 104 4.99 14.90 -2.06
CA ILE A 104 5.20 13.47 -1.84
C ILE A 104 5.59 12.78 -3.15
N LYS A 105 4.86 13.04 -4.24
CA LYS A 105 5.16 12.48 -5.56
C LYS A 105 6.54 12.85 -6.06
N ALA A 106 6.95 14.11 -5.89
CA ALA A 106 8.27 14.60 -6.33
C ALA A 106 9.42 13.96 -5.51
N LEU A 107 9.22 13.66 -4.22
CA LEU A 107 10.22 13.04 -3.35
C LEU A 107 10.31 11.53 -3.53
N PHE A 108 9.17 10.83 -3.60
CA PHE A 108 9.11 9.37 -3.50
C PHE A 108 8.63 8.66 -4.77
N GLY A 109 8.29 9.45 -5.79
CA GLY A 109 7.95 8.93 -7.12
C GLY A 109 6.45 8.64 -7.33
N SER A 110 6.07 8.48 -8.62
CA SER A 110 4.68 8.28 -9.04
C SER A 110 4.10 6.94 -8.57
N LYS A 111 4.92 5.89 -8.48
CA LYS A 111 4.47 4.57 -8.04
C LYS A 111 3.90 4.57 -6.62
N LEU A 112 4.49 5.36 -5.72
CA LEU A 112 3.96 5.52 -4.37
C LEU A 112 2.69 6.37 -4.39
N ASP A 113 2.66 7.48 -5.16
CA ASP A 113 1.51 8.38 -5.25
C ASP A 113 0.23 7.66 -5.71
N GLU A 114 0.33 6.73 -6.66
CA GLU A 114 -0.79 5.90 -7.14
C GLU A 114 -1.38 4.98 -6.07
N GLN A 115 -0.58 4.59 -5.10
CA GLN A 115 -0.97 3.71 -4.00
C GLN A 115 -1.44 4.47 -2.75
N LEU A 116 -1.44 5.81 -2.78
CA LEU A 116 -1.84 6.63 -1.64
C LEU A 116 -3.34 6.91 -1.63
N MET A 117 -3.96 6.64 -0.50
CA MET A 117 -5.33 7.01 -0.18
C MET A 117 -5.33 8.32 0.62
N SER A 118 -6.19 9.28 0.26
CA SER A 118 -6.35 10.51 1.03
C SER A 118 -7.12 10.26 2.31
N ILE A 119 -6.67 10.89 3.39
CA ILE A 119 -7.37 10.94 4.67
C ILE A 119 -7.63 12.39 5.04
N GLU A 120 -8.85 12.71 5.44
CA GLU A 120 -9.22 14.03 5.94
C GLU A 120 -10.35 13.91 6.95
N VAL A 121 -10.10 14.39 8.17
CA VAL A 121 -11.09 14.45 9.24
C VAL A 121 -10.87 15.75 10.03
N LYS A 122 -11.93 16.45 10.33
CA LYS A 122 -11.90 17.64 11.18
C LYS A 122 -12.81 17.42 12.38
N THR A 123 -12.24 17.45 13.56
CA THR A 123 -12.93 17.38 14.85
C THR A 123 -12.60 18.62 15.70
N GLU A 124 -13.25 18.79 16.82
CA GLU A 124 -12.92 19.85 17.78
C GLU A 124 -11.56 19.66 18.44
N LEU A 125 -11.07 18.42 18.52
CA LEU A 125 -9.80 18.08 19.17
C LEU A 125 -8.62 18.18 18.21
N VAL A 126 -8.80 17.75 16.97
CA VAL A 126 -7.72 17.62 15.97
C VAL A 126 -8.30 17.70 14.57
N SER A 127 -7.59 18.39 13.68
CA SER A 127 -7.78 18.30 12.24
C SER A 127 -6.68 17.40 11.67
N ILE A 128 -7.07 16.35 10.97
CA ILE A 128 -6.15 15.37 10.36
C ILE A 128 -6.27 15.50 8.85
N LYS A 129 -5.14 15.69 8.18
CA LYS A 129 -5.05 15.69 6.72
C LYS A 129 -3.82 14.91 6.29
N GLY A 130 -3.93 14.19 5.19
CA GLY A 130 -2.76 13.52 4.65
C GLY A 130 -3.08 12.34 3.76
N PHE A 131 -2.12 11.42 3.70
CA PHE A 131 -2.17 10.26 2.83
C PHE A 131 -1.66 9.03 3.56
N VAL A 132 -2.32 7.91 3.33
CA VAL A 132 -1.92 6.59 3.85
C VAL A 132 -1.87 5.62 2.68
N GLY A 133 -0.90 4.75 2.63
CA GLY A 133 -0.76 3.77 1.58
C GLY A 133 -1.88 2.74 1.57
N SER A 134 -2.22 2.24 0.40
CA SER A 134 -3.12 1.09 0.27
C SER A 134 -2.46 -0.19 0.84
N PRO A 135 -3.22 -1.24 1.14
CA PRO A 135 -2.66 -2.51 1.62
C PRO A 135 -1.57 -3.10 0.71
N ASN A 136 -1.70 -2.87 -0.60
CA ASN A 136 -0.71 -3.33 -1.60
C ASN A 136 0.63 -2.58 -1.55
N SER A 137 0.70 -1.45 -0.84
CA SER A 137 1.92 -0.65 -0.67
C SER A 137 2.77 -1.09 0.53
N SER A 138 2.34 -2.12 1.27
CA SER A 138 3.05 -2.61 2.46
C SER A 138 4.47 -3.10 2.14
N LYS A 139 5.41 -2.81 3.04
CA LYS A 139 6.82 -3.21 2.94
C LYS A 139 7.43 -3.33 4.33
N LYS A 140 8.53 -4.10 4.46
CA LYS A 140 9.31 -4.20 5.71
C LYS A 140 9.88 -2.86 6.19
N LYS A 141 10.19 -1.94 5.24
CA LYS A 141 10.62 -0.57 5.53
C LYS A 141 9.89 0.36 4.57
N CYS A 142 9.22 1.36 5.10
CA CYS A 142 8.48 2.34 4.32
C CYS A 142 8.61 3.75 4.91
N HIS A 143 8.17 4.72 4.14
CA HIS A 143 8.21 6.13 4.53
C HIS A 143 7.05 6.45 5.47
N GLN A 144 7.37 6.92 6.67
CA GLN A 144 6.41 7.19 7.73
C GLN A 144 6.64 8.58 8.32
N PHE A 145 5.71 9.49 8.07
CA PHE A 145 5.84 10.88 8.50
C PHE A 145 4.58 11.36 9.20
N PHE A 146 4.77 11.85 10.42
CA PHE A 146 3.77 12.66 11.12
C PHE A 146 4.26 14.10 11.22
N PHE A 147 3.33 15.02 11.04
CA PHE A 147 3.54 16.44 11.25
C PHE A 147 2.48 16.98 12.22
N VAL A 148 2.88 17.80 13.18
CA VAL A 148 1.97 18.52 14.08
C VAL A 148 2.24 20.00 13.94
N ASN A 149 1.22 20.75 13.56
CA ASN A 149 1.33 22.19 13.34
C ASN A 149 2.54 22.56 12.46
N GLY A 150 2.76 21.80 11.37
CA GLY A 150 3.89 21.97 10.45
C GLY A 150 5.25 21.44 10.94
N ARG A 151 5.33 20.83 12.10
CA ARG A 151 6.58 20.26 12.64
C ARG A 151 6.58 18.74 12.53
N TYR A 152 7.67 18.16 12.01
CA TYR A 152 7.87 16.71 12.02
C TYR A 152 7.94 16.16 13.45
N MET A 153 7.24 15.05 13.68
CA MET A 153 7.33 14.30 14.94
C MET A 153 7.43 12.80 14.72
N ARG A 154 7.92 12.11 15.73
CA ARG A 154 7.81 10.65 15.89
C ARG A 154 6.81 10.35 16.99
N HIS A 155 5.84 9.53 16.70
CA HIS A 155 4.81 9.16 17.67
C HIS A 155 4.42 7.70 17.51
N ASN A 156 5.05 6.83 18.29
CA ASN A 156 4.85 5.38 18.18
C ASN A 156 3.41 4.96 18.45
N TYR A 157 2.72 5.65 19.34
CA TYR A 157 1.33 5.35 19.68
C TYR A 157 0.40 5.62 18.51
N PHE A 158 0.54 6.75 17.81
CA PHE A 158 -0.25 7.03 16.61
C PHE A 158 0.16 6.15 15.42
N ALA A 159 1.43 5.81 15.30
CA ALA A 159 1.87 4.81 14.31
C ALA A 159 1.18 3.46 14.53
N LYS A 160 1.00 3.05 15.81
CA LYS A 160 0.26 1.85 16.16
C LYS A 160 -1.24 1.96 15.82
N ALA A 161 -1.86 3.15 15.90
CA ALA A 161 -3.25 3.36 15.46
C ALA A 161 -3.41 3.04 13.97
N ILE A 162 -2.50 3.57 13.12
CA ILE A 162 -2.49 3.27 11.69
C ILE A 162 -2.28 1.76 11.48
N GLN A 163 -1.27 1.17 12.11
CA GLN A 163 -0.98 -0.28 11.98
C GLN A 163 -2.20 -1.14 12.37
N THR A 164 -2.90 -0.79 13.45
CA THR A 164 -4.11 -1.48 13.91
C THR A 164 -5.26 -1.38 12.89
N ALA A 165 -5.36 -0.28 12.14
CA ALA A 165 -6.34 -0.16 11.08
C ALA A 165 -6.11 -1.17 9.93
N PHE A 166 -4.85 -1.53 9.70
CA PHE A 166 -4.44 -2.49 8.67
C PHE A 166 -4.28 -3.92 9.20
N GLU A 167 -4.58 -4.16 10.48
CA GLU A 167 -4.54 -5.51 11.05
C GLU A 167 -5.37 -6.47 10.20
N ARG A 168 -4.81 -7.61 9.82
CA ARG A 168 -5.38 -8.61 8.90
C ARG A 168 -5.44 -8.22 7.41
N LEU A 169 -5.00 -7.02 7.02
CA LEU A 169 -4.97 -6.59 5.63
C LEU A 169 -3.56 -6.67 5.03
N ILE A 170 -2.55 -6.69 5.89
CA ILE A 170 -1.14 -6.74 5.49
C ILE A 170 -0.43 -7.92 6.17
N PRO A 171 0.66 -8.45 5.59
CA PRO A 171 1.48 -9.48 6.21
C PRO A 171 2.08 -9.03 7.56
N GLU A 172 2.34 -9.97 8.45
CA GLU A 172 3.05 -9.72 9.69
C GLU A 172 4.46 -9.13 9.40
N ASN A 173 4.90 -8.17 10.22
CA ASN A 173 6.17 -7.46 10.09
C ASN A 173 6.30 -6.52 8.87
N GLU A 174 5.24 -6.27 8.14
CA GLU A 174 5.19 -5.21 7.15
C GLU A 174 4.52 -3.95 7.70
N GLN A 175 4.88 -2.82 7.12
CA GLN A 175 4.41 -1.50 7.52
C GLN A 175 3.81 -0.78 6.32
N ILE A 176 2.94 0.18 6.61
CA ILE A 176 2.30 1.01 5.59
C ILE A 176 3.00 2.37 5.53
N PRO A 177 3.26 2.92 4.33
CA PRO A 177 3.70 4.30 4.20
C PRO A 177 2.58 5.26 4.57
N TYR A 178 2.90 6.33 5.30
CA TYR A 178 1.95 7.37 5.62
C TYR A 178 2.60 8.75 5.73
N PHE A 179 1.83 9.77 5.40
CA PHE A 179 2.18 11.18 5.41
C PHE A 179 1.00 11.93 6.03
N VAL A 180 1.02 12.14 7.33
CA VAL A 180 -0.12 12.62 8.10
C VAL A 180 0.22 13.92 8.78
N ALA A 181 -0.58 14.95 8.54
CA ALA A 181 -0.51 16.24 9.20
C ALA A 181 -1.67 16.38 10.20
N LEU A 182 -1.32 16.71 11.42
CA LEU A 182 -2.22 16.97 12.54
C LEU A 182 -2.16 18.46 12.87
N GLU A 183 -3.31 19.11 12.87
CA GLU A 183 -3.48 20.46 13.39
C GLU A 183 -4.20 20.37 14.73
N VAL A 184 -3.55 20.80 15.80
CA VAL A 184 -4.03 20.73 17.18
C VAL A 184 -3.82 22.09 17.84
N ASP A 185 -4.71 22.46 18.75
CA ASP A 185 -4.55 23.68 19.54
C ASP A 185 -3.19 23.64 20.29
N PRO A 186 -2.31 24.65 20.10
CA PRO A 186 -1.02 24.70 20.78
C PRO A 186 -1.10 24.59 22.30
N SER A 187 -2.21 24.99 22.92
CA SER A 187 -2.42 24.88 24.38
C SER A 187 -2.57 23.42 24.87
N ARG A 188 -2.88 22.49 23.97
CA ARG A 188 -3.11 21.07 24.28
C ARG A 188 -1.91 20.19 23.99
N ILE A 189 -0.79 20.77 23.57
CA ILE A 189 0.44 20.04 23.24
C ILE A 189 1.64 20.61 23.97
N ASP A 190 2.53 19.73 24.41
CA ASP A 190 3.86 20.10 24.90
C ASP A 190 4.93 19.58 23.95
N VAL A 191 5.69 20.49 23.35
CA VAL A 191 6.76 20.20 22.38
C VAL A 191 8.13 20.16 23.08
N ASN A 192 8.25 20.68 24.29
CA ASN A 192 9.55 20.84 24.97
C ASN A 192 9.91 19.66 25.86
N ILE A 193 9.54 18.44 25.49
CA ILE A 193 9.82 17.23 26.28
C ILE A 193 11.15 16.57 25.91
N HIS A 194 11.69 16.82 24.72
CA HIS A 194 12.96 16.24 24.27
C HIS A 194 13.85 17.30 23.61
N PRO A 195 15.20 17.26 23.78
CA PRO A 195 16.11 18.24 23.18
C PRO A 195 15.99 18.36 21.65
N THR A 196 15.71 17.26 20.95
CA THR A 196 15.50 17.26 19.48
C THR A 196 14.12 17.77 19.07
N LYS A 197 13.19 17.94 20.03
CA LYS A 197 11.80 18.38 19.80
C LYS A 197 11.08 17.56 18.73
N THR A 198 11.43 16.29 18.58
CA THR A 198 10.78 15.35 17.66
C THR A 198 9.67 14.54 18.32
N GLU A 199 9.57 14.62 19.66
CA GLU A 199 8.51 14.01 20.46
C GLU A 199 7.61 15.11 20.99
N ILE A 200 6.31 14.90 20.94
CA ILE A 200 5.28 15.84 21.38
C ILE A 200 4.34 15.08 22.31
N LYS A 201 4.02 15.67 23.45
CA LYS A 201 3.02 15.14 24.38
C LYS A 201 1.69 15.82 24.11
N PHE A 202 0.63 15.04 24.00
CA PHE A 202 -0.75 15.54 23.81
C PHE A 202 -1.53 15.39 25.12
N GLN A 203 -2.40 16.33 25.38
CA GLN A 203 -3.29 16.26 26.53
C GLN A 203 -4.31 15.12 26.38
N ASP A 204 -4.89 14.97 25.17
CA ASP A 204 -5.95 14.03 24.85
C ASP A 204 -5.45 12.92 23.88
N GLU A 205 -4.30 12.34 24.16
CA GLU A 205 -3.61 11.38 23.28
C GLU A 205 -4.49 10.18 22.88
N GLY A 206 -5.24 9.64 23.85
CA GLY A 206 -6.14 8.51 23.61
C GLY A 206 -7.30 8.84 22.67
N ALA A 207 -7.90 10.03 22.81
CA ALA A 207 -8.97 10.47 21.94
C ALA A 207 -8.45 10.69 20.50
N ILE A 208 -7.29 11.33 20.35
CA ILE A 208 -6.64 11.53 19.04
C ILE A 208 -6.33 10.19 18.38
N TRP A 209 -5.85 9.19 19.15
CA TRP A 209 -5.59 7.84 18.67
C TRP A 209 -6.84 7.21 18.02
N HIS A 210 -8.00 7.31 18.66
CA HIS A 210 -9.27 6.81 18.12
C HIS A 210 -9.71 7.56 16.86
N VAL A 211 -9.47 8.87 16.79
CA VAL A 211 -9.76 9.67 15.58
C VAL A 211 -8.86 9.25 14.43
N VAL A 212 -7.56 9.06 14.66
CA VAL A 212 -6.61 8.56 13.65
C VAL A 212 -7.05 7.18 13.14
N LEU A 213 -7.37 6.26 14.06
CA LEU A 213 -7.83 4.91 13.71
C LEU A 213 -9.10 4.94 12.86
N ALA A 214 -10.09 5.73 13.27
CA ALA A 214 -11.35 5.84 12.55
C ALA A 214 -11.16 6.44 11.14
N CYS A 215 -10.36 7.50 11.04
CA CYS A 215 -10.05 8.16 9.78
C CYS A 215 -9.38 7.21 8.76
N VAL A 216 -8.41 6.42 9.22
CA VAL A 216 -7.75 5.44 8.36
C VAL A 216 -8.69 4.29 7.97
N ARG A 217 -9.53 3.81 8.87
CA ARG A 217 -10.55 2.78 8.57
C ARG A 217 -11.59 3.28 7.56
N GLU A 218 -12.00 4.53 7.65
CA GLU A 218 -12.91 5.16 6.68
C GLU A 218 -12.27 5.19 5.28
N ALA A 219 -11.01 5.60 5.17
CA ALA A 219 -10.27 5.60 3.91
C ALA A 219 -10.13 4.18 3.31
N LEU A 220 -9.85 3.19 4.15
CA LEU A 220 -9.82 1.78 3.75
C LEU A 220 -11.18 1.28 3.26
N GLY A 221 -12.27 1.67 3.93
CA GLY A 221 -13.62 1.34 3.50
C GLY A 221 -13.96 1.93 2.13
N LYS A 222 -13.61 3.19 1.89
CA LYS A 222 -13.77 3.85 0.58
C LYS A 222 -12.93 3.16 -0.50
N TYR A 223 -11.68 2.80 -0.19
CA TYR A 223 -10.80 2.09 -1.12
C TYR A 223 -11.33 0.70 -1.47
N ALA A 224 -11.83 -0.06 -0.50
CA ALA A 224 -12.40 -1.39 -0.72
C ALA A 224 -13.74 -1.36 -1.46
N ALA A 225 -14.50 -0.26 -1.35
CA ALA A 225 -15.79 -0.08 -2.03
C ALA A 225 -15.65 0.28 -3.51
N VAL A 226 -14.49 0.78 -3.95
CA VAL A 226 -14.20 1.04 -5.37
C VAL A 226 -13.62 -0.24 -5.96
N PRO A 227 -14.35 -1.00 -6.80
CA PRO A 227 -13.78 -2.12 -7.51
C PRO A 227 -12.68 -1.57 -8.44
N LEU A 228 -11.44 -1.89 -8.14
CA LEU A 228 -10.32 -1.67 -9.06
C LEU A 228 -10.49 -2.67 -10.20
N ILE A 229 -11.21 -2.28 -11.22
CA ILE A 229 -11.13 -2.93 -12.52
C ILE A 229 -9.80 -2.45 -13.11
N GLU A 230 -8.73 -3.14 -12.79
CA GLU A 230 -7.48 -3.00 -13.51
C GLU A 230 -7.70 -3.58 -14.91
N PHE A 231 -8.06 -2.73 -15.84
CA PHE A 231 -7.90 -3.05 -17.25
C PHE A 231 -6.39 -3.10 -17.49
N ASP A 232 -5.84 -4.31 -17.60
CA ASP A 232 -4.47 -4.51 -18.04
C ASP A 232 -4.31 -3.88 -19.45
N THR A 233 -3.80 -2.65 -19.46
CA THR A 233 -3.64 -1.87 -20.69
C THR A 233 -2.50 -2.38 -21.56
N ASN A 234 -1.70 -3.35 -21.05
CA ASN A 234 -0.61 -3.93 -21.81
C ASN A 234 -1.06 -4.96 -22.85
N ASN A 235 -2.29 -5.47 -22.73
CA ASN A 235 -2.90 -6.42 -23.66
C ASN A 235 -4.14 -5.82 -24.34
N LYS A 236 -4.10 -4.55 -24.75
CA LYS A 236 -5.17 -4.04 -25.62
C LYS A 236 -5.10 -4.81 -26.93
N PRO A 237 -6.11 -5.61 -27.29
CA PRO A 237 -6.21 -6.09 -28.66
C PRO A 237 -6.24 -4.85 -29.54
N VAL A 238 -5.34 -4.79 -30.51
CA VAL A 238 -5.35 -3.73 -31.53
C VAL A 238 -6.72 -3.81 -32.15
N MET A 239 -7.60 -2.86 -31.84
CA MET A 239 -8.87 -2.77 -32.51
C MET A 239 -8.57 -2.49 -33.99
N PRO A 240 -9.01 -3.37 -34.91
CA PRO A 240 -8.82 -3.10 -36.32
C PRO A 240 -9.49 -1.77 -36.61
N VAL A 241 -8.73 -0.83 -37.14
CA VAL A 241 -9.27 0.43 -37.68
C VAL A 241 -10.17 0.02 -38.84
N PHE A 242 -11.47 0.16 -38.69
CA PHE A 242 -12.40 0.00 -39.81
C PHE A 242 -12.12 1.13 -40.78
N GLU A 243 -11.41 0.82 -41.84
CA GLU A 243 -11.38 1.70 -43.01
C GLU A 243 -12.77 1.73 -43.60
N PRO A 244 -13.31 2.91 -43.95
CA PRO A 244 -14.62 2.98 -44.59
C PRO A 244 -14.57 2.22 -45.89
N ILE A 245 -15.36 1.13 -45.98
CA ILE A 245 -15.49 0.31 -47.19
C ILE A 245 -16.08 1.22 -48.29
N ASP A 246 -15.34 1.39 -49.38
CA ASP A 246 -15.83 2.08 -50.58
C ASP A 246 -17.16 1.46 -51.01
N LYS A 247 -18.17 2.30 -51.25
CA LYS A 247 -19.54 1.91 -51.62
C LYS A 247 -19.63 1.03 -52.86
N ALA A 248 -18.52 0.77 -53.56
CA ALA A 248 -18.42 -0.09 -54.74
C ALA A 248 -18.26 -1.60 -54.46
N GLN A 249 -18.05 -1.99 -53.19
CA GLN A 249 -17.84 -3.40 -52.77
C GLN A 249 -18.82 -3.85 -51.70
N VAL A 250 -20.07 -3.45 -51.78
CA VAL A 250 -21.09 -4.04 -50.93
C VAL A 250 -21.37 -5.46 -51.43
N PRO A 251 -21.03 -6.52 -50.69
CA PRO A 251 -21.38 -7.87 -51.11
C PRO A 251 -22.90 -8.00 -51.15
N SER A 252 -23.42 -8.54 -52.26
CA SER A 252 -24.86 -8.80 -52.43
C SER A 252 -25.32 -9.75 -51.30
N PRO A 253 -26.50 -9.53 -50.72
CA PRO A 253 -27.02 -10.38 -49.66
C PRO A 253 -27.13 -11.83 -50.18
N PRO A 254 -26.81 -12.82 -49.35
CA PRO A 254 -26.87 -14.22 -49.73
C PRO A 254 -28.29 -14.58 -50.15
N GLN A 255 -28.45 -15.16 -51.36
CA GLN A 255 -29.74 -15.67 -51.80
C GLN A 255 -30.06 -16.96 -51.04
N VAL A 256 -31.11 -16.92 -50.26
CA VAL A 256 -31.59 -18.10 -49.56
C VAL A 256 -32.41 -18.95 -50.52
N HIS A 257 -31.86 -20.07 -50.98
CA HIS A 257 -32.62 -21.08 -51.72
C HIS A 257 -33.43 -21.92 -50.73
N ILE A 258 -34.72 -21.66 -50.64
CA ILE A 258 -35.63 -22.47 -49.84
C ILE A 258 -35.98 -23.71 -50.62
N ASN A 259 -35.57 -24.86 -50.14
CA ASN A 259 -36.00 -26.14 -50.72
C ASN A 259 -37.43 -26.43 -50.27
N GLN A 260 -38.40 -26.26 -51.19
CA GLN A 260 -39.84 -26.42 -50.91
C GLN A 260 -40.23 -27.87 -50.54
N ASN A 261 -39.36 -28.85 -50.75
CA ASN A 261 -39.57 -30.26 -50.39
C ASN A 261 -38.90 -30.70 -49.10
N PHE A 262 -38.35 -29.75 -48.28
CA PHE A 262 -37.72 -30.07 -47.03
C PHE A 262 -38.76 -30.33 -45.93
N ASN A 263 -38.94 -31.61 -45.58
CA ASN A 263 -39.76 -32.02 -44.46
C ASN A 263 -38.86 -32.43 -43.25
N PRO A 264 -38.83 -31.64 -42.17
CA PRO A 264 -37.97 -31.93 -41.04
C PRO A 264 -38.37 -33.18 -40.22
N PHE A 265 -39.53 -33.76 -40.52
CA PHE A 265 -40.05 -34.94 -39.81
C PHE A 265 -39.83 -36.28 -40.55
N ASN A 266 -39.31 -36.27 -41.80
CA ASN A 266 -38.97 -37.51 -42.50
C ASN A 266 -37.52 -37.92 -42.22
N LYS A 267 -37.34 -38.86 -41.28
CA LYS A 267 -36.08 -39.51 -41.00
C LYS A 267 -35.87 -40.72 -41.95
N GLU A 268 -35.47 -40.49 -43.19
CA GLU A 268 -34.85 -41.50 -43.98
C GLU A 268 -33.32 -41.34 -43.94
N ARG A 269 -32.66 -42.41 -43.46
CA ARG A 269 -31.20 -42.50 -43.32
C ARG A 269 -30.59 -42.57 -44.72
N SER A 270 -29.94 -41.53 -45.19
CA SER A 270 -28.97 -41.60 -46.26
C SER A 270 -27.57 -41.42 -45.70
N HIS A 271 -26.80 -42.48 -45.76
CA HIS A 271 -25.36 -42.41 -45.55
C HIS A 271 -24.71 -41.63 -46.67
N GLN A 272 -24.25 -40.43 -46.38
CA GLN A 272 -23.25 -39.78 -47.19
C GLN A 272 -22.11 -39.26 -46.32
N ASN A 273 -20.90 -39.70 -46.69
CA ASN A 273 -19.61 -39.38 -46.11
C ASN A 273 -19.42 -37.92 -45.84
N THR A 274 -19.56 -37.51 -44.58
CA THR A 274 -19.00 -36.23 -44.10
C THR A 274 -17.66 -36.54 -43.47
N ARG A 275 -16.57 -36.04 -44.07
CA ARG A 275 -15.25 -36.03 -43.47
C ARG A 275 -15.37 -35.32 -42.12
N GLN A 276 -15.22 -36.07 -41.04
CA GLN A 276 -15.10 -35.48 -39.69
C GLN A 276 -13.79 -34.69 -39.70
N VAL A 277 -13.90 -33.38 -39.64
CA VAL A 277 -12.89 -32.50 -39.13
C VAL A 277 -12.95 -32.67 -37.61
N GLU A 278 -12.13 -33.57 -37.08
CA GLU A 278 -11.96 -33.69 -35.64
C GLU A 278 -11.44 -32.34 -35.13
N SER A 279 -12.27 -31.63 -34.41
CA SER A 279 -11.85 -30.43 -33.71
C SER A 279 -10.97 -30.83 -32.53
N ASN A 280 -9.69 -30.50 -32.63
CA ASN A 280 -8.67 -30.85 -31.63
C ASN A 280 -8.89 -30.16 -30.26
N TRP A 281 -9.93 -29.37 -30.09
CA TRP A 281 -10.18 -28.61 -28.86
C TRP A 281 -10.55 -29.50 -27.67
N GLU A 282 -11.20 -30.64 -27.89
CA GLU A 282 -11.52 -31.60 -26.82
C GLU A 282 -10.27 -32.28 -26.27
N ARG A 283 -9.28 -32.60 -27.13
CA ARG A 283 -7.99 -33.15 -26.69
C ARG A 283 -7.11 -32.17 -25.96
N ASP A 284 -7.21 -30.87 -26.30
CA ASP A 284 -6.46 -29.83 -25.60
C ASP A 284 -7.11 -29.48 -24.25
N LEU A 285 -8.44 -29.63 -24.11
CA LEU A 285 -9.12 -29.54 -22.83
C LEU A 285 -8.73 -30.65 -21.89
N ASP A 286 -8.66 -31.90 -22.36
CA ASP A 286 -8.22 -33.04 -21.54
C ASP A 286 -6.77 -32.94 -21.09
N ARG A 287 -5.90 -32.28 -21.85
CA ARG A 287 -4.50 -31.99 -21.42
C ARG A 287 -4.39 -30.93 -20.36
N LEU A 288 -5.31 -29.97 -20.35
CA LEU A 288 -5.34 -28.90 -19.32
C LEU A 288 -5.88 -29.39 -17.97
N PHE A 289 -6.69 -30.44 -17.97
CA PHE A 289 -7.34 -30.96 -16.76
C PHE A 289 -6.78 -32.29 -16.24
N GLN A 290 -5.64 -32.80 -16.79
CA GLN A 290 -4.96 -33.94 -16.16
C GLN A 290 -4.23 -33.49 -14.89
N PRO A 291 -4.58 -34.01 -13.71
CA PRO A 291 -3.82 -33.73 -12.50
C PRO A 291 -2.46 -34.40 -12.61
N ARG A 292 -1.36 -33.64 -12.47
CA ARG A 292 -0.01 -34.15 -12.28
C ARG A 292 0.01 -35.04 -11.04
N ARG A 293 -0.12 -36.33 -11.23
CA ARG A 293 0.26 -37.33 -10.24
C ARG A 293 1.77 -37.36 -10.16
N SER A 294 2.35 -36.71 -9.15
CA SER A 294 3.69 -37.02 -8.67
C SER A 294 3.70 -36.89 -7.15
N GLU A 295 3.87 -38.03 -6.52
CA GLU A 295 4.49 -38.21 -5.20
C GLU A 295 3.80 -37.59 -3.98
N LEU A 296 2.62 -38.11 -3.59
CA LEU A 296 2.19 -38.10 -2.17
C LEU A 296 1.18 -39.23 -1.92
N SER A 297 1.56 -40.47 -2.18
CA SER A 297 0.77 -41.66 -1.83
C SER A 297 1.51 -42.46 -0.77
N ALA A 298 1.58 -41.96 0.46
CA ALA A 298 1.98 -42.77 1.61
C ALA A 298 1.61 -42.16 3.01
N LEU A 299 0.64 -41.27 3.12
CA LEU A 299 0.22 -40.81 4.47
C LEU A 299 -1.23 -40.32 4.43
N THR A 300 -2.24 -41.15 4.22
CA THR A 300 -3.64 -40.72 4.49
C THR A 300 -4.67 -41.84 4.33
N GLU A 301 -4.48 -42.98 4.95
CA GLU A 301 -5.62 -43.90 5.18
C GLU A 301 -6.30 -43.76 6.57
N GLU A 302 -5.68 -43.04 7.50
CA GLU A 302 -6.28 -42.85 8.84
C GLU A 302 -7.09 -41.55 9.01
N GLN A 303 -7.07 -40.61 8.06
CA GLN A 303 -7.84 -39.36 8.16
C GLN A 303 -9.20 -39.35 7.47
N SER A 304 -9.50 -40.32 6.62
CA SER A 304 -10.78 -40.36 5.90
C SER A 304 -11.97 -40.90 6.75
N THR A 305 -11.70 -41.50 7.90
CA THR A 305 -12.75 -41.99 8.79
C THR A 305 -13.27 -40.99 9.83
N LEU A 306 -12.63 -39.82 9.97
CA LEU A 306 -13.04 -38.77 10.93
C LEU A 306 -13.99 -37.71 10.34
N LEU A 307 -14.14 -37.66 9.01
CA LEU A 307 -15.02 -36.70 8.33
C LEU A 307 -16.48 -37.16 8.14
N ALA A 308 -16.82 -38.41 8.52
CA ALA A 308 -18.14 -38.98 8.26
C ALA A 308 -19.20 -38.78 9.35
N LYS A 309 -18.96 -37.95 10.37
CA LYS A 309 -19.97 -37.65 11.41
C LYS A 309 -19.97 -36.17 11.79
N SER A 310 -20.61 -35.34 10.97
CA SER A 310 -21.03 -34.00 11.38
C SER A 310 -22.54 -33.93 11.45
N PRO A 311 -23.15 -33.29 12.49
CA PRO A 311 -24.59 -33.15 12.55
C PRO A 311 -25.09 -32.20 11.46
N SER A 312 -26.10 -32.63 10.73
CA SER A 312 -26.82 -31.96 9.67
C SER A 312 -27.25 -30.55 10.04
N LEU A 313 -26.82 -29.56 9.23
CA LEU A 313 -27.51 -28.30 9.09
C LEU A 313 -28.81 -28.57 8.32
N GLU A 314 -29.93 -28.52 9.01
CA GLU A 314 -31.26 -28.66 8.41
C GLU A 314 -31.46 -27.58 7.34
N GLY A 315 -31.56 -28.01 6.08
CA GLY A 315 -31.92 -27.15 4.95
C GLY A 315 -31.05 -27.21 3.70
N PHE A 316 -29.95 -27.99 3.68
CA PHE A 316 -29.14 -28.17 2.49
C PHE A 316 -28.92 -29.69 2.24
N ASP A 317 -29.48 -30.22 1.15
CA ASP A 317 -29.14 -31.54 0.64
C ASP A 317 -27.68 -31.50 0.12
N VAL A 318 -26.77 -32.09 0.90
CA VAL A 318 -25.32 -32.07 0.65
C VAL A 318 -24.87 -33.13 -0.36
N ASP A 319 -25.74 -34.13 -0.63
CA ASP A 319 -25.39 -35.31 -1.44
C ASP A 319 -25.21 -35.03 -2.94
N ASP A 320 -25.65 -33.85 -3.44
CA ASP A 320 -25.55 -33.48 -4.87
C ASP A 320 -24.39 -32.50 -5.19
N LEU A 321 -23.55 -32.19 -4.21
CA LEU A 321 -22.52 -31.14 -4.29
C LEU A 321 -21.08 -31.67 -4.36
N SER A 322 -20.85 -32.99 -4.25
CA SER A 322 -19.51 -33.55 -4.07
C SER A 322 -18.56 -33.42 -5.27
N ASP A 323 -19.07 -33.16 -6.48
CA ASP A 323 -18.26 -33.12 -7.70
C ASP A 323 -18.20 -31.78 -8.44
N LYS A 324 -18.79 -30.70 -7.90
CA LYS A 324 -18.92 -29.42 -8.62
C LYS A 324 -18.35 -28.23 -7.87
N TYR A 325 -17.12 -28.36 -7.39
CA TYR A 325 -16.42 -27.18 -6.85
C TYR A 325 -15.18 -26.84 -7.69
N MET A 326 -14.85 -25.58 -7.77
CA MET A 326 -13.64 -25.09 -8.45
C MET A 326 -12.83 -24.21 -7.52
N GLN A 327 -11.52 -24.49 -7.44
CA GLN A 327 -10.62 -23.63 -6.71
C GLN A 327 -10.14 -22.48 -7.62
N LEU A 328 -10.33 -21.24 -7.15
CA LEU A 328 -9.89 -20.05 -7.86
C LEU A 328 -8.71 -19.41 -7.14
N LEU A 329 -7.61 -19.16 -7.88
CA LEU A 329 -6.39 -18.48 -7.42
C LEU A 329 -5.74 -19.13 -6.17
N GLY A 330 -6.01 -20.41 -5.86
CA GLY A 330 -5.50 -21.07 -4.66
C GLY A 330 -6.02 -20.49 -3.34
N ARG A 331 -7.01 -19.59 -3.38
CA ARG A 331 -7.53 -18.85 -2.24
C ARG A 331 -9.03 -19.00 -2.04
N PHE A 332 -9.79 -19.14 -3.11
CA PHE A 332 -11.25 -19.21 -3.07
C PHE A 332 -11.76 -20.55 -3.59
N ILE A 333 -12.85 -21.02 -3.01
CA ILE A 333 -13.63 -22.14 -3.51
C ILE A 333 -14.96 -21.62 -4.05
N LEU A 334 -15.26 -21.95 -5.30
CA LEU A 334 -16.52 -21.65 -5.97
C LEU A 334 -17.41 -22.88 -5.90
N LEU A 335 -18.64 -22.70 -5.44
CA LEU A 335 -19.66 -23.74 -5.32
C LEU A 335 -20.93 -23.26 -6.03
N PRO A 336 -21.50 -24.03 -6.97
CA PRO A 336 -22.82 -23.73 -7.50
C PRO A 336 -23.88 -24.03 -6.43
N VAL A 337 -24.77 -23.08 -6.18
CA VAL A 337 -25.92 -23.23 -5.28
C VAL A 337 -27.22 -22.97 -6.05
N LYS A 338 -28.34 -23.45 -5.57
CA LYS A 338 -29.66 -23.30 -6.26
C LYS A 338 -30.01 -21.84 -6.58
N SER A 339 -29.49 -20.88 -5.80
CA SER A 339 -29.71 -19.43 -5.98
C SER A 339 -28.62 -18.71 -6.76
N GLY A 340 -27.57 -19.40 -7.24
CA GLY A 340 -26.44 -18.78 -7.95
C GLY A 340 -25.11 -19.43 -7.67
N LEU A 341 -24.08 -18.61 -7.50
CA LEU A 341 -22.71 -19.04 -7.24
C LEU A 341 -22.26 -18.58 -5.85
N MET A 342 -21.80 -19.51 -5.02
CA MET A 342 -21.23 -19.18 -3.72
C MET A 342 -19.70 -19.17 -3.79
N LEU A 343 -19.10 -18.09 -3.29
CA LEU A 343 -17.66 -17.91 -3.19
C LEU A 343 -17.25 -18.04 -1.71
N VAL A 344 -16.39 -18.99 -1.41
CA VAL A 344 -15.87 -19.25 -0.06
C VAL A 344 -14.37 -18.96 -0.02
N GLU A 345 -13.91 -18.11 0.89
CA GLU A 345 -12.48 -17.90 1.12
C GLU A 345 -11.94 -19.03 2.00
N GLN A 346 -10.99 -19.83 1.46
CA GLN A 346 -10.46 -21.03 2.12
C GLN A 346 -9.93 -20.76 3.52
N HIS A 347 -9.09 -19.74 3.67
CA HIS A 347 -8.48 -19.43 4.98
C HIS A 347 -9.52 -19.05 6.03
N ARG A 348 -10.54 -18.27 5.67
CA ARG A 348 -11.63 -17.91 6.59
C ARG A 348 -12.51 -19.11 6.95
N ALA A 349 -12.76 -19.98 5.98
CA ALA A 349 -13.51 -21.21 6.22
C ALA A 349 -12.74 -22.12 7.17
N ASP A 350 -11.44 -22.30 6.95
CA ASP A 350 -10.57 -23.13 7.78
C ASP A 350 -10.47 -22.58 9.22
N VAL A 351 -10.25 -21.28 9.39
CA VAL A 351 -10.26 -20.62 10.71
C VAL A 351 -11.62 -20.83 11.41
N ARG A 352 -12.74 -20.77 10.70
CA ARG A 352 -14.06 -20.98 11.28
C ARG A 352 -14.26 -22.42 11.72
N ILE A 353 -13.85 -23.39 10.90
CA ILE A 353 -13.91 -24.83 11.21
C ILE A 353 -13.08 -25.13 12.46
N LEU A 354 -11.83 -24.63 12.50
CA LEU A 354 -10.95 -24.82 13.66
C LEU A 354 -11.52 -24.15 14.92
N TYR A 355 -12.06 -22.95 14.80
CA TYR A 355 -12.71 -22.28 15.92
C TYR A 355 -13.87 -23.08 16.49
N ASP A 356 -14.78 -23.55 15.63
CA ASP A 356 -15.94 -24.36 16.07
C ASP A 356 -15.48 -25.71 16.62
N TYR A 357 -14.42 -26.31 16.06
CA TYR A 357 -13.80 -27.52 16.58
C TYR A 357 -13.26 -27.31 18.00
N TYR A 358 -12.42 -26.31 18.23
CA TYR A 358 -11.85 -26.05 19.55
C TYR A 358 -12.93 -25.59 20.57
N LEU A 359 -13.91 -24.84 20.14
CA LEU A 359 -15.03 -24.45 21.00
C LEU A 359 -15.81 -25.67 21.51
N ARG A 360 -16.04 -26.67 20.66
CA ARG A 360 -16.66 -27.95 21.05
C ARG A 360 -15.77 -28.74 22.00
N GLN A 361 -14.47 -28.79 21.75
CA GLN A 361 -13.50 -29.45 22.63
C GLN A 361 -13.50 -28.83 24.04
N ILE A 362 -13.48 -27.50 24.12
CA ILE A 362 -13.55 -26.78 25.41
C ILE A 362 -14.86 -27.05 26.14
N LYS A 363 -16.00 -27.04 25.42
CA LYS A 363 -17.33 -27.34 26.02
C LYS A 363 -17.43 -28.77 26.53
N ASN A 364 -16.81 -29.72 25.87
CA ASN A 364 -16.87 -31.12 26.21
C ASN A 364 -15.78 -31.57 27.19
N GLN A 365 -14.90 -30.66 27.64
CA GLN A 365 -13.73 -30.93 28.50
C GLN A 365 -12.82 -32.07 27.99
N ALA A 366 -12.85 -32.35 26.69
CA ALA A 366 -12.17 -33.44 26.01
C ALA A 366 -11.08 -32.92 25.05
N GLY A 367 -10.31 -31.90 25.42
CA GLY A 367 -9.18 -31.40 24.62
C GLY A 367 -7.95 -32.29 24.73
N PRO A 368 -7.16 -32.51 23.68
CA PRO A 368 -5.84 -33.12 23.80
C PRO A 368 -4.97 -32.21 24.65
N SER A 369 -4.68 -32.63 25.88
CA SER A 369 -3.77 -31.92 26.76
C SER A 369 -2.37 -32.51 26.59
N GLN A 370 -1.41 -31.67 26.21
CA GLN A 370 0.01 -32.03 26.25
C GLN A 370 0.54 -31.72 27.65
N GLY A 371 0.94 -32.74 28.37
CA GLY A 371 1.57 -32.58 29.67
C GLY A 371 2.87 -31.79 29.54
N ILE A 372 2.99 -30.71 30.33
CA ILE A 372 4.25 -29.95 30.42
C ILE A 372 5.16 -30.71 31.40
N LEU A 373 6.37 -31.06 30.98
CA LEU A 373 7.36 -31.78 31.74
C LEU A 373 7.88 -30.99 32.99
N PHE A 374 7.71 -29.66 32.96
CA PHE A 374 8.10 -28.78 34.08
C PHE A 374 6.94 -27.80 34.37
N PRO A 375 6.29 -27.83 35.52
CA PRO A 375 5.28 -26.86 35.90
C PRO A 375 5.92 -25.48 36.03
N GLN A 376 5.39 -24.48 35.36
CA GLN A 376 5.74 -23.07 35.62
C GLN A 376 4.94 -22.63 36.84
N THR A 377 5.66 -22.20 37.90
CA THR A 377 5.12 -21.55 39.11
C THR A 377 4.85 -20.08 38.82
#